data_3a1c9fe9c97c2a800a6fd07a52c62164
#
_entry.id   3a1c9fe9c97c2a800a6fd07a52c62164
#
_cell.length_a   1.000
_cell.length_b   1.000
_cell.length_c   1.000
_cell.angle_alpha   90.00
_cell.angle_beta   90.00
_cell.angle_gamma   90.00
#
_symmetry.space_group_name_H-M   'P 1'
#
loop_
_entity.id
_entity.type
_entity.pdbx_description
1 polymer ?
#
loop_
_entity_poly.entity_id
_entity_poly.type
_entity_poly.pdbx_seq_one_letter_code
_entity_poly.pdbx_strand_id
1 'polypeptide(L)'
;PYDNVEVHHIKKEEFDHGKTRDYGASLAKEADILMFMTDDAIPKDKYMVENLIKAFDDPIVTAAYGRQMADPEKNYIEYYTRIFNYPLESRVKTKEDLDTLGIKTFFCSNVCSAYRRSEYDAMGGFEHKTIFNEDMIMASKMIEDGKAVAYQADARVWHWHDYKAIQQLHRNFDLAVSQVDHGGLFLKV
;
A
#
# COMPACT_ATOMS: atom_id res chain seq x y z
N PRO A 1 -0.30 -11.85 -26.08
CA PRO A 1 0.77 -11.84 -25.09
C PRO A 1 1.56 -10.54 -25.28
N TYR A 2 2.02 -9.97 -24.17
CA TYR A 2 2.89 -8.79 -24.18
C TYR A 2 4.30 -9.28 -23.89
N ASP A 3 5.30 -8.83 -24.64
CA ASP A 3 6.69 -9.31 -24.54
C ASP A 3 7.37 -8.93 -23.20
N ASN A 4 6.76 -8.00 -22.47
CA ASN A 4 7.23 -7.50 -21.16
C ASN A 4 6.39 -8.01 -19.97
N VAL A 5 5.60 -9.08 -20.16
CA VAL A 5 4.77 -9.67 -19.09
C VAL A 5 5.22 -11.10 -18.85
N GLU A 6 5.56 -11.38 -17.60
CA GLU A 6 5.83 -12.73 -17.11
C GLU A 6 4.70 -13.17 -16.17
N VAL A 7 4.29 -14.44 -16.26
CA VAL A 7 3.26 -15.02 -15.41
C VAL A 7 3.89 -16.11 -14.55
N HIS A 8 3.82 -15.91 -13.22
CA HIS A 8 4.32 -16.86 -12.25
C HIS A 8 3.16 -17.45 -11.45
N HIS A 9 3.13 -18.77 -11.34
CA HIS A 9 2.09 -19.49 -10.61
C HIS A 9 2.63 -19.93 -9.24
N ILE A 10 1.84 -19.69 -8.20
CA ILE A 10 2.08 -20.21 -6.84
C ILE A 10 0.87 -21.04 -6.41
N LYS A 11 1.07 -22.00 -5.51
CA LYS A 11 -0.04 -22.76 -4.95
C LYS A 11 -0.80 -21.91 -3.96
N LYS A 12 -2.12 -22.15 -3.86
CA LYS A 12 -2.97 -21.39 -2.93
C LYS A 12 -2.52 -21.49 -1.47
N GLU A 13 -2.00 -22.64 -1.08
CA GLU A 13 -1.50 -22.91 0.28
C GLU A 13 -0.19 -22.16 0.59
N GLU A 14 0.52 -21.72 -0.45
CA GLU A 14 1.79 -20.98 -0.35
C GLU A 14 1.58 -19.47 -0.42
N PHE A 15 0.34 -19.04 -0.70
CA PHE A 15 0.02 -17.62 -0.83
C PHE A 15 0.11 -16.94 0.53
N ASP A 16 0.84 -15.85 0.54
CA ASP A 16 0.99 -14.91 1.64
C ASP A 16 1.23 -13.53 1.03
N HIS A 17 0.56 -12.51 1.52
CA HIS A 17 0.61 -11.17 0.92
C HIS A 17 2.02 -10.62 0.85
N GLY A 18 2.79 -10.67 1.94
CA GLY A 18 4.17 -10.20 2.00
C GLY A 18 5.10 -11.09 1.17
N LYS A 19 5.10 -12.40 1.46
CA LYS A 19 5.97 -13.37 0.78
C LYS A 19 5.78 -13.40 -0.74
N THR A 20 4.54 -13.30 -1.21
CA THR A 20 4.25 -13.31 -2.65
C THR A 20 4.79 -12.06 -3.34
N ARG A 21 4.68 -10.89 -2.69
CA ARG A 21 5.27 -9.65 -3.21
C ARG A 21 6.78 -9.65 -3.18
N ASP A 22 7.38 -10.21 -2.13
CA ASP A 22 8.84 -10.39 -2.05
C ASP A 22 9.36 -11.32 -3.15
N TYR A 23 8.61 -12.38 -3.45
CA TYR A 23 8.93 -13.24 -4.60
C TYR A 23 8.90 -12.43 -5.89
N GLY A 24 7.86 -11.63 -6.15
CA GLY A 24 7.79 -10.74 -7.31
C GLY A 24 8.96 -9.75 -7.36
N ALA A 25 9.30 -9.12 -6.22
CA ALA A 25 10.45 -8.24 -6.11
C ALA A 25 11.77 -8.94 -6.45
N SER A 26 11.93 -10.20 -6.04
CA SER A 26 13.14 -11.00 -6.32
C SER A 26 13.36 -11.28 -7.81
N LEU A 27 12.31 -11.24 -8.63
CA LEU A 27 12.38 -11.40 -10.08
C LEU A 27 12.82 -10.09 -10.78
N ALA A 28 12.53 -8.92 -10.20
CA ALA A 28 12.84 -7.61 -10.76
C ALA A 28 14.15 -7.03 -10.19
N LYS A 29 15.26 -7.77 -10.25
CA LYS A 29 16.52 -7.44 -9.56
C LYS A 29 17.13 -6.10 -9.96
N GLU A 30 16.97 -5.70 -11.21
CA GLU A 30 17.60 -4.49 -11.77
C GLU A 30 16.68 -3.25 -11.68
N ALA A 31 15.51 -3.37 -11.03
CA ALA A 31 14.58 -2.28 -10.92
C ALA A 31 15.00 -1.29 -9.81
N ASP A 32 15.05 0.00 -10.11
CA ASP A 32 15.28 1.06 -9.11
C ASP A 32 14.05 1.31 -8.23
N ILE A 33 12.87 1.07 -8.79
CA ILE A 33 11.58 1.24 -8.11
C ILE A 33 10.73 -0.02 -8.34
N LEU A 34 10.25 -0.58 -7.25
CA LEU A 34 9.29 -1.68 -7.25
C LEU A 34 7.88 -1.10 -7.16
N MET A 35 7.01 -1.48 -8.08
CA MET A 35 5.60 -1.10 -8.03
C MET A 35 4.74 -2.34 -7.79
N PHE A 36 3.79 -2.23 -6.85
CA PHE A 36 2.82 -3.27 -6.54
C PHE A 36 1.41 -2.79 -6.84
N MET A 37 0.62 -3.67 -7.40
CA MET A 37 -0.81 -3.45 -7.65
C MET A 37 -1.58 -4.74 -7.39
N THR A 38 -2.81 -4.63 -6.87
CA THR A 38 -3.72 -5.77 -6.79
C THR A 38 -4.44 -5.97 -8.14
N ASP A 39 -4.86 -7.19 -8.42
CA ASP A 39 -5.49 -7.59 -9.69
C ASP A 39 -6.88 -6.95 -9.92
N ASP A 40 -7.51 -6.46 -8.85
CA ASP A 40 -8.79 -5.76 -8.85
C ASP A 40 -8.67 -4.22 -8.89
N ALA A 41 -7.45 -3.69 -8.92
CA ALA A 41 -7.20 -2.27 -9.08
C ALA A 41 -7.07 -1.90 -10.57
N ILE A 42 -7.87 -0.95 -11.03
CA ILE A 42 -7.88 -0.50 -12.42
C ILE A 42 -7.34 0.93 -12.49
N PRO A 43 -6.22 1.19 -13.20
CA PRO A 43 -5.74 2.55 -13.42
C PRO A 43 -6.85 3.44 -14.00
N LYS A 44 -7.03 4.63 -13.44
CA LYS A 44 -8.03 5.56 -13.96
C LYS A 44 -7.65 6.11 -15.33
N ASP A 45 -6.36 6.32 -15.53
CA ASP A 45 -5.81 6.88 -16.76
C ASP A 45 -4.35 6.43 -16.97
N LYS A 46 -3.79 6.76 -18.13
CA LYS A 46 -2.42 6.38 -18.51
C LYS A 46 -1.30 7.07 -17.71
N TYR A 47 -1.63 8.08 -16.92
CA TYR A 47 -0.65 8.86 -16.15
C TYR A 47 -0.45 8.32 -14.73
N MET A 48 -1.17 7.29 -14.33
CA MET A 48 -1.16 6.76 -12.96
C MET A 48 0.26 6.40 -12.50
N VAL A 49 1.03 5.68 -13.31
CA VAL A 49 2.42 5.30 -12.99
C VAL A 49 3.31 6.54 -12.89
N GLU A 50 3.27 7.41 -13.89
CA GLU A 50 4.05 8.65 -13.90
C GLU A 50 3.77 9.50 -12.66
N ASN A 51 2.49 9.68 -12.30
CA ASN A 51 2.12 10.45 -11.12
C ASN A 51 2.56 9.78 -9.82
N LEU A 52 2.58 8.45 -9.74
CA LEU A 52 3.04 7.74 -8.56
C LEU A 52 4.55 7.90 -8.35
N ILE A 53 5.34 7.73 -9.41
CA ILE A 53 6.81 7.78 -9.31
C ILE A 53 7.36 9.17 -9.10
N LYS A 54 6.63 10.25 -9.41
CA LYS A 54 7.01 11.64 -9.08
C LYS A 54 7.31 11.84 -7.59
N ALA A 55 6.72 11.04 -6.72
CA ALA A 55 7.03 11.06 -5.30
C ALA A 55 8.53 10.88 -5.00
N PHE A 56 9.23 10.13 -5.84
CA PHE A 56 10.64 9.80 -5.66
C PHE A 56 11.61 10.88 -6.19
N ASP A 57 11.10 11.99 -6.71
CA ASP A 57 11.91 13.19 -6.99
C ASP A 57 12.46 13.76 -5.67
N ASP A 58 11.76 13.56 -4.57
CA ASP A 58 12.28 13.83 -3.21
C ASP A 58 13.06 12.60 -2.71
N PRO A 59 14.37 12.73 -2.45
CA PRO A 59 15.22 11.61 -2.06
C PRO A 59 14.87 11.01 -0.67
N ILE A 60 14.19 11.74 0.20
CA ILE A 60 13.74 11.22 1.50
C ILE A 60 12.55 10.26 1.36
N VAL A 61 11.80 10.36 0.27
CA VAL A 61 10.65 9.49 0.00
C VAL A 61 11.12 8.13 -0.46
N THR A 62 10.73 7.11 0.28
CA THR A 62 11.13 5.71 0.05
C THR A 62 9.97 4.80 -0.32
N ALA A 63 8.75 5.21 0.01
CA ALA A 63 7.53 4.57 -0.43
C ALA A 63 6.49 5.60 -0.86
N ALA A 64 5.66 5.23 -1.84
CA ALA A 64 4.54 6.03 -2.30
C ALA A 64 3.31 5.16 -2.54
N TYR A 65 2.11 5.72 -2.37
CA TYR A 65 0.87 5.03 -2.70
C TYR A 65 -0.13 5.97 -3.37
N GLY A 66 -0.95 5.38 -4.25
CA GLY A 66 -1.92 6.09 -5.05
C GLY A 66 -3.29 6.22 -4.39
N ARG A 67 -4.12 7.04 -5.00
CA ARG A 67 -5.50 7.30 -4.61
C ARG A 67 -6.43 6.20 -5.09
N GLN A 68 -7.04 5.50 -4.16
CA GLN A 68 -8.14 4.59 -4.47
C GLN A 68 -9.46 5.34 -4.57
N MET A 69 -10.25 5.00 -5.56
CA MET A 69 -11.58 5.56 -5.82
C MET A 69 -12.60 4.44 -5.91
N ALA A 70 -13.83 4.74 -5.51
CA ALA A 70 -14.99 3.87 -5.69
C ALA A 70 -16.12 4.64 -6.38
N ASP A 71 -17.00 3.91 -7.05
CA ASP A 71 -18.15 4.47 -7.73
C ASP A 71 -19.30 4.64 -6.72
N PRO A 72 -19.80 5.87 -6.49
CA PRO A 72 -20.89 6.13 -5.55
C PRO A 72 -22.21 5.45 -5.94
N GLU A 73 -22.43 5.19 -7.22
CA GLU A 73 -23.65 4.54 -7.70
C GLU A 73 -23.63 3.04 -7.43
N LYS A 74 -22.44 2.43 -7.29
CA LYS A 74 -22.28 1.01 -7.00
C LYS A 74 -22.26 0.70 -5.51
N ASN A 75 -21.45 1.42 -4.74
CA ASN A 75 -21.35 1.21 -3.30
C ASN A 75 -21.03 2.53 -2.58
N TYR A 76 -22.04 3.13 -1.98
CA TYR A 76 -21.89 4.41 -1.29
C TYR A 76 -21.00 4.33 -0.04
N ILE A 77 -21.00 3.21 0.69
CA ILE A 77 -20.16 3.04 1.90
C ILE A 77 -18.69 2.96 1.49
N GLU A 78 -18.35 2.20 0.46
CA GLU A 78 -16.99 2.14 -0.08
C GLU A 78 -16.56 3.51 -0.63
N TYR A 79 -17.43 4.21 -1.35
CA TYR A 79 -17.17 5.56 -1.83
C TYR A 79 -16.82 6.52 -0.69
N TYR A 80 -17.63 6.54 0.38
CA TYR A 80 -17.36 7.37 1.56
C TYR A 80 -16.04 7.01 2.22
N THR A 81 -15.77 5.71 2.38
CA THR A 81 -14.51 5.21 2.95
C THR A 81 -13.30 5.65 2.12
N ARG A 82 -13.41 5.61 0.79
CA ARG A 82 -12.33 6.07 -0.10
C ARG A 82 -12.10 7.58 0.03
N ILE A 83 -13.14 8.40 0.03
CA ILE A 83 -12.97 9.84 0.24
C ILE A 83 -12.30 10.16 1.58
N PHE A 84 -12.70 9.45 2.64
CA PHE A 84 -12.14 9.65 3.98
C PHE A 84 -10.66 9.28 4.09
N ASN A 85 -10.24 8.18 3.44
CA ASN A 85 -8.87 7.67 3.53
C ASN A 85 -7.94 8.24 2.44
N TYR A 86 -8.49 8.72 1.33
CA TYR A 86 -7.74 9.17 0.16
C TYR A 86 -8.20 10.58 -0.26
N PRO A 87 -7.75 11.62 0.44
CA PRO A 87 -8.13 13.00 0.15
C PRO A 87 -7.69 13.46 -1.24
N LEU A 88 -8.15 14.66 -1.66
CA LEU A 88 -7.83 15.21 -2.98
C LEU A 88 -6.39 15.74 -3.07
N GLU A 89 -5.76 16.00 -1.95
CA GLU A 89 -4.43 16.59 -1.87
C GLU A 89 -3.38 15.54 -1.53
N SER A 90 -2.27 15.58 -2.27
CA SER A 90 -1.09 14.74 -2.00
C SER A 90 -0.42 15.18 -0.70
N ARG A 91 0.26 14.23 -0.04
CA ARG A 91 0.97 14.51 1.21
C ARG A 91 2.20 13.62 1.35
N VAL A 92 3.30 14.20 1.77
CA VAL A 92 4.47 13.47 2.28
C VAL A 92 4.34 13.35 3.80
N LYS A 93 4.53 12.16 4.33
CA LYS A 93 4.41 11.84 5.75
C LYS A 93 5.76 11.40 6.30
N THR A 94 6.12 11.95 7.44
CA THR A 94 7.35 11.69 8.17
C THR A 94 7.05 11.36 9.63
N LYS A 95 8.06 11.06 10.41
CA LYS A 95 7.93 10.83 11.86
C LYS A 95 7.34 12.03 12.62
N GLU A 96 7.53 13.24 12.11
CA GLU A 96 7.01 14.47 12.71
C GLU A 96 5.47 14.57 12.62
N ASP A 97 4.84 13.78 11.71
CA ASP A 97 3.39 13.73 11.58
C ASP A 97 2.69 12.85 12.64
N LEU A 98 3.43 12.12 13.47
CA LEU A 98 2.86 11.19 14.45
C LEU A 98 1.90 11.87 15.43
N ASP A 99 2.25 13.04 15.94
CA ASP A 99 1.43 13.79 16.89
C ASP A 99 0.10 14.27 16.29
N THR A 100 0.04 14.44 14.97
CA THR A 100 -1.13 14.99 14.27
C THR A 100 -1.96 13.94 13.56
N LEU A 101 -1.34 12.93 13.01
CA LEU A 101 -1.98 11.88 12.22
C LEU A 101 -2.15 10.55 12.98
N GLY A 102 -1.42 10.37 14.09
CA GLY A 102 -1.39 9.09 14.81
C GLY A 102 -1.01 7.95 13.86
N ILE A 103 -1.71 6.83 13.99
CA ILE A 103 -1.50 5.64 13.14
C ILE A 103 -1.60 5.91 11.62
N LYS A 104 -2.34 6.96 11.21
CA LYS A 104 -2.44 7.33 9.78
C LYS A 104 -1.11 7.79 9.18
N THR A 105 -0.13 8.15 10.00
CA THR A 105 1.24 8.42 9.56
C THR A 105 1.82 7.22 8.80
N PHE A 106 1.57 6.02 9.29
CA PHE A 106 2.03 4.77 8.70
C PHE A 106 1.14 4.24 7.57
N PHE A 107 0.01 4.89 7.30
CA PHE A 107 -0.91 4.39 6.28
C PHE A 107 -0.24 4.34 4.90
N CYS A 108 -0.23 3.16 4.31
CA CYS A 108 0.20 2.86 2.96
C CYS A 108 -0.73 1.78 2.39
N SER A 109 -0.78 1.60 1.08
CA SER A 109 -1.64 0.56 0.50
C SER A 109 -1.06 -0.05 -0.77
N ASN A 110 -0.76 -1.34 -0.70
CA ASN A 110 -0.27 -2.15 -1.82
C ASN A 110 -1.32 -2.41 -2.91
N VAL A 111 -2.51 -1.88 -2.78
CA VAL A 111 -3.48 -1.81 -3.90
C VAL A 111 -2.89 -1.03 -5.09
N CYS A 112 -2.13 0.03 -4.80
CA CYS A 112 -1.34 0.78 -5.78
C CYS A 112 -0.22 1.50 -5.02
N SER A 113 0.97 0.93 -5.00
CA SER A 113 2.12 1.45 -4.27
C SER A 113 3.40 1.31 -5.05
N ALA A 114 4.40 2.08 -4.68
CA ALA A 114 5.75 1.97 -5.19
C ALA A 114 6.76 2.15 -4.06
N TYR A 115 7.91 1.51 -4.18
CA TYR A 115 8.98 1.52 -3.19
C TYR A 115 10.33 1.72 -3.88
N ARG A 116 11.19 2.56 -3.31
CA ARG A 116 12.59 2.65 -3.71
C ARG A 116 13.28 1.32 -3.39
N ARG A 117 13.83 0.65 -4.41
CA ARG A 117 14.38 -0.70 -4.32
C ARG A 117 15.40 -0.84 -3.20
N SER A 118 16.37 0.05 -3.14
CA SER A 118 17.42 0.02 -2.13
C SER A 118 16.88 0.06 -0.70
N GLU A 119 15.86 0.87 -0.46
CA GLU A 119 15.24 0.99 0.86
C GLU A 119 14.33 -0.20 1.20
N TYR A 120 13.62 -0.72 0.21
CA TYR A 120 12.84 -1.95 0.35
C TYR A 120 13.72 -3.13 0.78
N ASP A 121 14.87 -3.29 0.12
CA ASP A 121 15.84 -4.34 0.45
C ASP A 121 16.49 -4.11 1.83
N ALA A 122 16.81 -2.86 2.18
CA ALA A 122 17.37 -2.50 3.47
C ALA A 122 16.40 -2.80 4.64
N MET A 123 15.08 -2.66 4.42
CA MET A 123 14.05 -3.03 5.40
C MET A 123 13.80 -4.54 5.48
N GLY A 124 14.42 -5.35 4.61
CA GLY A 124 14.30 -6.81 4.58
C GLY A 124 13.04 -7.34 3.89
N GLY A 125 12.40 -6.53 3.04
CA GLY A 125 11.14 -6.88 2.38
C GLY A 125 9.91 -6.75 3.30
N PHE A 126 8.77 -7.25 2.82
CA PHE A 126 7.52 -7.21 3.57
C PHE A 126 7.51 -8.20 4.74
N GLU A 127 6.67 -7.92 5.73
CA GLU A 127 6.37 -8.87 6.80
C GLU A 127 5.60 -10.06 6.25
N HIS A 128 6.03 -11.28 6.62
CA HIS A 128 5.38 -12.52 6.25
C HIS A 128 4.44 -13.00 7.36
N LYS A 129 3.48 -13.84 7.00
CA LYS A 129 2.51 -14.46 7.93
C LYS A 129 1.66 -13.45 8.71
N THR A 130 1.50 -12.25 8.16
CA THR A 130 0.52 -11.30 8.65
C THR A 130 -0.79 -11.42 7.86
N ILE A 131 -1.93 -11.31 8.55
CA ILE A 131 -3.25 -11.37 7.88
C ILE A 131 -3.45 -10.14 7.01
N PHE A 132 -3.03 -8.96 7.50
CA PHE A 132 -3.11 -7.67 6.84
C PHE A 132 -1.96 -6.76 7.29
N ASN A 133 -1.89 -5.56 6.73
CA ASN A 133 -1.01 -4.45 7.12
C ASN A 133 0.48 -4.65 6.80
N GLU A 134 0.87 -5.58 5.93
CA GLU A 134 2.28 -5.71 5.50
C GLU A 134 2.82 -4.40 4.91
N ASP A 135 1.95 -3.63 4.22
CA ASP A 135 2.24 -2.31 3.67
C ASP A 135 2.43 -1.23 4.76
N MET A 136 1.54 -1.21 5.76
CA MET A 136 1.65 -0.29 6.89
C MET A 136 2.86 -0.62 7.78
N ILE A 137 3.17 -1.91 7.96
CA ILE A 137 4.36 -2.36 8.70
C ILE A 137 5.63 -1.89 7.98
N MET A 138 5.70 -2.06 6.66
CA MET A 138 6.81 -1.56 5.86
C MET A 138 6.95 -0.04 5.96
N ALA A 139 5.83 0.69 5.80
CA ALA A 139 5.81 2.15 5.94
C ALA A 139 6.25 2.62 7.33
N SER A 140 5.85 1.91 8.40
CA SER A 140 6.28 2.26 9.77
C SER A 140 7.78 2.06 9.96
N LYS A 141 8.35 0.96 9.46
CA LYS A 141 9.81 0.72 9.50
C LYS A 141 10.57 1.86 8.80
N MET A 142 10.12 2.27 7.60
CA MET A 142 10.73 3.37 6.84
C MET A 142 10.66 4.71 7.58
N ILE A 143 9.48 5.06 8.14
CA ILE A 143 9.28 6.30 8.88
C ILE A 143 10.10 6.32 10.19
N GLU A 144 10.17 5.19 10.90
CA GLU A 144 11.00 5.07 12.10
C GLU A 144 12.51 5.20 11.79
N ASP A 145 12.92 4.78 10.59
CA ASP A 145 14.30 4.97 10.07
C ASP A 145 14.56 6.39 9.54
N GLY A 146 13.64 7.34 9.75
CA GLY A 146 13.81 8.74 9.35
C GLY A 146 13.53 9.01 7.87
N LYS A 147 12.86 8.09 7.18
CA LYS A 147 12.42 8.24 5.79
C LYS A 147 11.00 8.80 5.72
N ALA A 148 10.51 9.02 4.51
CA ALA A 148 9.16 9.51 4.26
C ALA A 148 8.33 8.56 3.38
N VAL A 149 7.02 8.60 3.60
CA VAL A 149 6.01 7.91 2.78
C VAL A 149 5.10 8.93 2.14
N ALA A 150 5.00 8.90 0.81
CA ALA A 150 4.18 9.84 0.06
C ALA A 150 2.81 9.25 -0.31
N TYR A 151 1.78 10.04 -0.14
CA TYR A 151 0.48 9.85 -0.76
C TYR A 151 0.40 10.70 -2.03
N GLN A 152 0.08 10.08 -3.16
CA GLN A 152 -0.04 10.74 -4.47
C GLN A 152 -1.51 10.74 -4.93
N ALA A 153 -2.19 11.86 -4.74
CA ALA A 153 -3.62 11.99 -5.05
C ALA A 153 -3.94 11.89 -6.55
N ASP A 154 -2.98 12.21 -7.41
CA ASP A 154 -3.12 12.14 -8.87
C ASP A 154 -2.76 10.77 -9.46
N ALA A 155 -2.11 9.88 -8.69
CA ALA A 155 -1.94 8.48 -9.04
C ALA A 155 -3.22 7.70 -8.69
N ARG A 156 -4.17 7.64 -9.62
CA ARG A 156 -5.55 7.22 -9.33
C ARG A 156 -5.84 5.84 -9.85
N VAL A 157 -6.51 5.02 -9.00
CA VAL A 157 -7.01 3.69 -9.36
C VAL A 157 -8.46 3.53 -8.91
N TRP A 158 -9.25 2.85 -9.72
CA TRP A 158 -10.56 2.34 -9.31
C TRP A 158 -10.35 1.06 -8.53
N HIS A 159 -10.86 1.01 -7.29
CA HIS A 159 -10.80 -0.18 -6.44
C HIS A 159 -11.92 -0.12 -5.40
N TRP A 160 -12.84 -1.05 -5.46
CA TRP A 160 -13.93 -1.20 -4.47
C TRP A 160 -14.39 -2.65 -4.39
N HIS A 161 -15.08 -2.99 -3.33
CA HIS A 161 -15.65 -4.30 -3.09
C HIS A 161 -17.13 -4.19 -2.75
N ASP A 162 -17.92 -5.20 -3.17
CA ASP A 162 -19.32 -5.31 -2.80
C ASP A 162 -19.50 -6.19 -1.56
N TYR A 163 -18.82 -5.83 -0.47
CA TYR A 163 -18.93 -6.57 0.77
C TYR A 163 -20.30 -6.40 1.43
N LYS A 164 -20.89 -7.53 1.85
CA LYS A 164 -22.02 -7.52 2.78
C LYS A 164 -21.53 -7.13 4.18
N ALA A 165 -22.44 -6.65 5.01
CA ALA A 165 -22.10 -6.15 6.35
C ALA A 165 -21.28 -7.16 7.19
N ILE A 166 -21.62 -8.45 7.13
CA ILE A 166 -20.88 -9.51 7.85
C ILE A 166 -19.46 -9.70 7.32
N GLN A 167 -19.26 -9.60 6.00
CA GLN A 167 -17.93 -9.71 5.39
C GLN A 167 -17.06 -8.49 5.79
N GLN A 168 -17.66 -7.30 5.80
CA GLN A 168 -16.99 -6.10 6.27
C GLN A 168 -16.60 -6.19 7.76
N LEU A 169 -17.49 -6.76 8.59
CA LEU A 169 -17.19 -6.99 10.01
C LEU A 169 -15.99 -7.93 10.17
N HIS A 170 -15.96 -9.06 9.46
CA HIS A 170 -14.83 -10.00 9.52
C HIS A 170 -13.53 -9.32 9.08
N ARG A 171 -13.55 -8.57 7.98
CA ARG A 171 -12.39 -7.84 7.49
C ARG A 171 -11.87 -6.83 8.52
N ASN A 172 -12.76 -6.07 9.15
CA ASN A 172 -12.36 -5.09 10.17
C ASN A 172 -11.82 -5.78 11.43
N PHE A 173 -12.37 -6.94 11.79
CA PHE A 173 -11.85 -7.76 12.88
C PHE A 173 -10.42 -8.25 12.58
N ASP A 174 -10.19 -8.80 11.38
CA ASP A 174 -8.87 -9.28 10.96
C ASP A 174 -7.84 -8.15 10.89
N LEU A 175 -8.25 -6.95 10.43
CA LEU A 175 -7.42 -5.75 10.48
C LEU A 175 -7.02 -5.37 11.92
N ALA A 176 -7.99 -5.41 12.85
CA ALA A 176 -7.72 -5.12 14.26
C ALA A 176 -6.79 -6.17 14.89
N VAL A 177 -6.98 -7.46 14.60
CA VAL A 177 -6.09 -8.53 15.05
C VAL A 177 -4.66 -8.26 14.57
N SER A 178 -4.47 -7.97 13.27
CA SER A 178 -3.15 -7.67 12.73
C SER A 178 -2.50 -6.43 13.40
N GLN A 179 -3.29 -5.40 13.75
CA GLN A 179 -2.77 -4.23 14.47
C GLN A 179 -2.39 -4.54 15.91
N VAL A 180 -3.12 -5.42 16.60
CA VAL A 180 -2.79 -5.87 17.96
C VAL A 180 -1.54 -6.75 17.95
N ASP A 181 -1.42 -7.68 17.01
CA ASP A 181 -0.24 -8.54 16.86
C ASP A 181 1.04 -7.71 16.61
N HIS A 182 0.90 -6.56 15.97
CA HIS A 182 1.98 -5.59 15.72
C HIS A 182 1.88 -4.35 16.62
N GLY A 183 1.29 -4.48 17.81
CA GLY A 183 1.06 -3.38 18.75
C GLY A 183 2.30 -2.58 19.13
N GLY A 184 3.48 -3.20 19.05
CA GLY A 184 4.76 -2.50 19.21
C GLY A 184 4.99 -1.37 18.19
N LEU A 185 4.34 -1.42 17.03
CA LEU A 185 4.39 -0.40 15.97
C LEU A 185 3.16 0.52 16.05
N PHE A 186 1.95 -0.05 16.19
CA PHE A 186 0.70 0.68 15.98
C PHE A 186 0.05 1.26 17.25
N LEU A 187 0.36 0.72 18.43
CA LEU A 187 -0.24 1.16 19.70
C LEU A 187 0.61 2.18 20.47
N LYS A 188 1.72 2.63 19.89
CA LYS A 188 2.58 3.67 20.49
C LYS A 188 2.20 5.09 20.05
N VAL A 189 1.19 5.23 19.23
CA VAL A 189 0.72 6.50 18.63
C VAL A 189 -0.69 6.82 19.05
#